data_0b690c6a1d934e9b0f541bc65e3c7f27
#
_entry.id   0b690c6a1d934e9b0f541bc65e3c7f27
#
_cell.length_a   1.000
_cell.length_b   1.000
_cell.length_c   1.000
_cell.angle_alpha   90.00
_cell.angle_beta   90.00
_cell.angle_gamma   90.00
#
_symmetry.space_group_name_H-M   'P 1'
#
loop_
_entity.id
_entity.type
_entity.pdbx_description
1 polymer ?
#
loop_
_entity_poly.entity_id
_entity_poly.type
_entity_poly.pdbx_seq_one_letter_code
_entity_poly.pdbx_strand_id
1 'polypeptide(L)'
;MDSLASRAADQIRQSKLDPAFPKVFVIDFSNATDRQFSKLGSVLADDFAQSLAGVASGFQVEDRKSFYEYLKENWMGLDDLQSEVASLTLARSMGGAGVIRGTIEAEANQQLRIRLRTDGFGAAWTGDAQFSLTGQLQELSKQPAISFARAAEAIAVEPGILQPGVDGASLPTCVFCPSPDYTDLARTAKYRGTVELSLIVTKDGAVNSVVVLKGAPFALTQKAIDAVQKWKFKPAKAHGQSVSVRVPVDIEFQLY
;
A
#
# COMPACT_ATOMS: atom_id res chain seq x y z
N MET A 1 -16.21 -22.17 -0.82
CA MET A 1 -15.68 -21.23 0.22
C MET A 1 -16.24 -21.47 1.62
N ASP A 2 -17.51 -21.83 1.80
CA ASP A 2 -18.20 -21.88 3.11
C ASP A 2 -17.55 -22.80 4.15
N SER A 3 -17.13 -24.01 3.76
CA SER A 3 -16.42 -24.92 4.69
C SER A 3 -15.09 -24.35 5.18
N LEU A 4 -14.37 -23.65 4.32
CA LEU A 4 -13.10 -23.02 4.67
C LEU A 4 -13.35 -21.81 5.58
N ALA A 5 -14.36 -21.01 5.30
CA ALA A 5 -14.79 -19.87 6.10
C ALA A 5 -15.26 -20.29 7.49
N SER A 6 -16.04 -21.39 7.58
CA SER A 6 -16.50 -21.94 8.89
C SER A 6 -15.32 -22.38 9.76
N ARG A 7 -14.34 -23.09 9.20
CA ARG A 7 -13.12 -23.48 9.94
C ARG A 7 -12.30 -22.29 10.41
N ALA A 8 -12.15 -21.26 9.56
CA ALA A 8 -11.48 -20.02 9.93
C ALA A 8 -12.22 -19.29 11.05
N ALA A 9 -13.54 -19.20 10.98
CA ALA A 9 -14.37 -18.56 12.01
C ALA A 9 -14.25 -19.28 13.36
N ASP A 10 -14.24 -20.64 13.38
CA ASP A 10 -14.02 -21.42 14.60
C ASP A 10 -12.68 -21.10 15.24
N GLN A 11 -11.63 -21.02 14.44
CA GLN A 11 -10.29 -20.69 14.93
C GLN A 11 -10.22 -19.27 15.50
N ILE A 12 -10.82 -18.30 14.81
CA ILE A 12 -10.87 -16.91 15.28
C ILE A 12 -11.62 -16.82 16.62
N ARG A 13 -12.75 -17.50 16.77
CA ARG A 13 -13.51 -17.56 18.03
C ARG A 13 -12.68 -18.16 19.19
N GLN A 14 -11.92 -19.22 18.93
CA GLN A 14 -11.05 -19.85 19.92
C GLN A 14 -9.89 -18.94 20.35
N SER A 15 -9.46 -18.02 19.53
CA SER A 15 -8.34 -17.10 19.81
C SER A 15 -8.66 -16.02 20.85
N LYS A 16 -9.91 -15.90 21.29
CA LYS A 16 -10.35 -14.89 22.29
C LYS A 16 -9.93 -13.48 21.92
N LEU A 17 -10.46 -12.99 20.82
CA LEU A 17 -10.17 -11.62 20.36
C LEU A 17 -10.41 -10.59 21.46
N ASP A 18 -9.54 -9.56 21.46
CA ASP A 18 -9.78 -8.37 22.26
C ASP A 18 -11.06 -7.67 21.76
N PRO A 19 -12.08 -7.46 22.60
CA PRO A 19 -13.30 -6.75 22.20
C PRO A 19 -13.05 -5.33 21.69
N ALA A 20 -11.92 -4.70 22.05
CA ALA A 20 -11.53 -3.40 21.53
C ALA A 20 -11.09 -3.43 20.06
N PHE A 21 -10.76 -4.63 19.54
CA PHE A 21 -10.29 -4.84 18.17
C PHE A 21 -11.08 -5.97 17.50
N PRO A 22 -12.38 -5.79 17.24
CA PRO A 22 -13.25 -6.87 16.78
C PRO A 22 -13.10 -7.19 15.28
N LYS A 23 -12.35 -6.39 14.52
CA LYS A 23 -12.32 -6.49 13.07
C LYS A 23 -11.27 -7.50 12.58
N VAL A 24 -11.63 -8.21 11.53
CA VAL A 24 -10.80 -9.18 10.80
C VAL A 24 -10.70 -8.74 9.35
N PHE A 25 -9.49 -8.66 8.83
CA PHE A 25 -9.22 -8.25 7.46
C PHE A 25 -8.91 -9.45 6.58
N VAL A 26 -9.49 -9.51 5.40
CA VAL A 26 -9.15 -10.49 4.36
C VAL A 26 -8.40 -9.76 3.25
N ILE A 27 -7.13 -10.14 3.05
CA ILE A 27 -6.28 -9.58 2.00
C ILE A 27 -6.44 -10.42 0.73
N ASP A 28 -6.21 -9.83 -0.44
CA ASP A 28 -6.18 -10.54 -1.71
C ASP A 28 -5.26 -11.75 -1.64
N PHE A 29 -5.67 -12.81 -2.34
CA PHE A 29 -4.86 -14.00 -2.41
C PHE A 29 -3.78 -13.84 -3.48
N SER A 30 -2.53 -14.11 -3.10
CA SER A 30 -1.39 -14.07 -4.01
C SER A 30 -1.12 -15.45 -4.62
N ASN A 31 -0.46 -15.48 -5.76
CA ASN A 31 0.05 -16.72 -6.33
C ASN A 31 1.14 -17.31 -5.40
N ALA A 32 1.08 -18.62 -5.17
CA ALA A 32 2.01 -19.29 -4.27
C ALA A 32 3.46 -19.33 -4.81
N THR A 33 3.65 -19.27 -6.13
CA THR A 33 4.96 -19.41 -6.78
C THR A 33 5.74 -18.10 -6.82
N ASP A 34 5.12 -17.03 -7.31
CA ASP A 34 5.78 -15.73 -7.54
C ASP A 34 5.31 -14.62 -6.60
N ARG A 35 4.32 -14.92 -5.75
CA ARG A 35 3.66 -14.00 -4.82
C ARG A 35 2.95 -12.82 -5.48
N GLN A 36 2.75 -12.86 -6.78
CA GLN A 36 2.01 -11.83 -7.49
C GLN A 36 0.52 -11.91 -7.18
N PHE A 37 -0.12 -10.75 -7.11
CA PHE A 37 -1.57 -10.65 -6.99
C PHE A 37 -2.20 -10.66 -8.38
N SER A 38 -3.38 -11.26 -8.48
CA SER A 38 -4.14 -11.36 -9.74
C SER A 38 -5.61 -11.04 -9.49
N LYS A 39 -6.34 -10.79 -10.56
CA LYS A 39 -7.81 -10.62 -10.50
C LYS A 39 -8.48 -11.85 -9.90
N LEU A 40 -7.97 -13.05 -10.18
CA LEU A 40 -8.46 -14.28 -9.56
C LEU A 40 -8.31 -14.25 -8.04
N GLY A 41 -7.14 -13.83 -7.55
CA GLY A 41 -6.88 -13.73 -6.12
C GLY A 41 -7.82 -12.76 -5.41
N SER A 42 -8.14 -11.63 -6.07
CA SER A 42 -9.10 -10.65 -5.57
C SER A 42 -10.53 -11.24 -5.48
N VAL A 43 -11.00 -11.88 -6.56
CA VAL A 43 -12.34 -12.48 -6.61
C VAL A 43 -12.50 -13.60 -5.57
N LEU A 44 -11.49 -14.46 -5.41
CA LEU A 44 -11.53 -15.54 -4.41
C LEU A 44 -11.49 -15.02 -2.97
N ALA A 45 -10.75 -13.94 -2.74
CA ALA A 45 -10.72 -13.28 -1.44
C ALA A 45 -12.05 -12.57 -1.12
N ASP A 46 -12.71 -11.96 -2.11
CA ASP A 46 -14.06 -11.40 -1.96
C ASP A 46 -15.09 -12.47 -1.58
N ASP A 47 -15.10 -13.58 -2.31
CA ASP A 47 -16.00 -14.72 -2.05
C ASP A 47 -15.75 -15.34 -0.66
N PHE A 48 -14.47 -15.49 -0.28
CA PHE A 48 -14.12 -15.96 1.06
C PHE A 48 -14.53 -14.97 2.15
N ALA A 49 -14.28 -13.67 1.97
CA ALA A 49 -14.66 -12.65 2.95
C ALA A 49 -16.19 -12.61 3.17
N GLN A 50 -16.96 -12.75 2.09
CA GLN A 50 -18.41 -12.82 2.15
C GLN A 50 -18.90 -14.07 2.89
N SER A 51 -18.35 -15.25 2.58
CA SER A 51 -18.66 -16.50 3.29
C SER A 51 -18.28 -16.40 4.78
N LEU A 52 -17.12 -15.79 5.10
CA LEU A 52 -16.68 -15.59 6.48
C LEU A 52 -17.59 -14.64 7.25
N ALA A 53 -18.02 -13.54 6.63
CA ALA A 53 -18.96 -12.59 7.22
C ALA A 53 -20.30 -13.25 7.55
N GLY A 54 -20.77 -14.17 6.70
CA GLY A 54 -22.01 -14.93 6.91
C GLY A 54 -21.98 -15.87 8.11
N VAL A 55 -20.80 -16.30 8.56
CA VAL A 55 -20.62 -17.21 9.73
C VAL A 55 -19.92 -16.53 10.91
N ALA A 56 -19.61 -15.23 10.80
CA ALA A 56 -18.92 -14.46 11.83
C ALA A 56 -19.81 -14.34 13.09
N SER A 57 -19.23 -14.64 14.25
CA SER A 57 -19.83 -14.45 15.55
C SER A 57 -18.76 -14.08 16.55
N GLY A 58 -18.93 -12.95 17.24
CA GLY A 58 -17.94 -12.41 18.17
C GLY A 58 -16.78 -11.64 17.49
N PHE A 59 -16.84 -11.45 16.18
CA PHE A 59 -15.95 -10.60 15.40
C PHE A 59 -16.67 -10.06 14.16
N GLN A 60 -16.07 -9.07 13.51
CA GLN A 60 -16.57 -8.45 12.28
C GLN A 60 -15.55 -8.63 11.16
N VAL A 61 -16.01 -9.00 9.97
CA VAL A 61 -15.17 -8.98 8.77
C VAL A 61 -15.22 -7.58 8.18
N GLU A 62 -14.08 -6.95 8.02
CA GLU A 62 -14.01 -5.61 7.42
C GLU A 62 -14.46 -5.65 5.97
N ASP A 63 -15.23 -4.64 5.58
CA ASP A 63 -15.67 -4.49 4.20
C ASP A 63 -14.45 -4.24 3.29
N ARG A 64 -14.30 -5.09 2.28
CA ARG A 64 -13.12 -5.04 1.41
C ARG A 64 -13.07 -3.78 0.55
N LYS A 65 -14.22 -3.20 0.19
CA LYS A 65 -14.25 -1.92 -0.55
C LYS A 65 -13.70 -0.79 0.33
N SER A 66 -14.18 -0.68 1.56
CA SER A 66 -13.68 0.31 2.53
C SER A 66 -12.21 0.11 2.84
N PHE A 67 -11.75 -1.14 2.90
CA PHE A 67 -10.34 -1.46 3.07
C PHE A 67 -9.49 -0.95 1.89
N TYR A 68 -9.92 -1.16 0.66
CA TYR A 68 -9.22 -0.67 -0.52
C TYR A 68 -9.22 0.85 -0.64
N GLU A 69 -10.31 1.51 -0.27
CA GLU A 69 -10.35 2.97 -0.21
C GLU A 69 -9.31 3.50 0.77
N TYR A 70 -9.21 2.88 1.94
CA TYR A 70 -8.17 3.22 2.92
C TYR A 70 -6.75 3.01 2.38
N LEU A 71 -6.47 1.89 1.69
CA LEU A 71 -5.17 1.63 1.07
C LEU A 71 -4.81 2.75 0.08
N LYS A 72 -5.76 3.09 -0.80
CA LYS A 72 -5.58 4.15 -1.81
C LYS A 72 -5.31 5.51 -1.17
N GLU A 73 -6.06 5.89 -0.15
CA GLU A 73 -5.88 7.16 0.57
C GLU A 73 -4.52 7.23 1.27
N ASN A 74 -4.01 6.10 1.73
CA ASN A 74 -2.73 6.00 2.44
C ASN A 74 -1.55 5.59 1.54
N TRP A 75 -1.69 5.68 0.21
CA TRP A 75 -0.63 5.35 -0.76
C TRP A 75 -0.09 3.92 -0.63
N MET A 76 -0.92 2.98 -0.21
CA MET A 76 -0.57 1.57 -0.08
C MET A 76 -1.00 0.78 -1.31
N GLY A 77 -0.13 -0.13 -1.75
CA GLY A 77 -0.45 -1.16 -2.73
C GLY A 77 -0.63 -2.53 -2.06
N LEU A 78 -1.11 -3.51 -2.82
CA LEU A 78 -1.19 -4.89 -2.34
C LEU A 78 0.19 -5.47 -2.00
N ASP A 79 1.24 -5.05 -2.71
CA ASP A 79 2.62 -5.51 -2.46
C ASP A 79 3.12 -5.13 -1.06
N ASP A 80 2.69 -3.99 -0.53
CA ASP A 80 3.01 -3.59 0.84
C ASP A 80 2.41 -4.54 1.89
N LEU A 81 1.32 -5.25 1.54
CA LEU A 81 0.63 -6.19 2.42
C LEU A 81 1.21 -7.61 2.37
N GLN A 82 2.21 -7.89 1.54
CA GLN A 82 2.90 -9.18 1.53
C GLN A 82 3.68 -9.42 2.83
N SER A 83 4.16 -8.35 3.48
CA SER A 83 4.79 -8.42 4.79
C SER A 83 3.73 -8.68 5.88
N GLU A 84 3.93 -9.73 6.68
CA GLU A 84 3.09 -10.01 7.85
C GLU A 84 3.06 -8.83 8.82
N VAL A 85 4.22 -8.25 9.09
CA VAL A 85 4.34 -7.12 10.04
C VAL A 85 3.61 -5.89 9.51
N ALA A 86 3.74 -5.60 8.22
CA ALA A 86 3.07 -4.44 7.61
C ALA A 86 1.55 -4.62 7.59
N SER A 87 1.05 -5.79 7.18
CA SER A 87 -0.38 -6.08 7.13
C SER A 87 -1.03 -6.08 8.52
N LEU A 88 -0.36 -6.63 9.55
CA LEU A 88 -0.84 -6.58 10.93
C LEU A 88 -0.81 -5.16 11.51
N THR A 89 0.24 -4.39 11.23
CA THR A 89 0.32 -2.99 11.67
C THR A 89 -0.82 -2.17 11.08
N LEU A 90 -1.10 -2.39 9.80
CA LEU A 90 -2.23 -1.75 9.13
C LEU A 90 -3.57 -2.16 9.76
N ALA A 91 -3.82 -3.46 9.89
CA ALA A 91 -5.06 -3.96 10.48
C ALA A 91 -5.30 -3.37 11.87
N ARG A 92 -4.28 -3.32 12.71
CA ARG A 92 -4.37 -2.72 14.05
C ARG A 92 -4.65 -1.22 14.02
N SER A 93 -4.05 -0.47 13.08
CA SER A 93 -4.34 0.97 12.93
C SER A 93 -5.79 1.25 12.52
N MET A 94 -6.47 0.26 11.92
CA MET A 94 -7.89 0.31 11.55
C MET A 94 -8.82 -0.36 12.59
N GLY A 95 -8.32 -0.69 13.78
CA GLY A 95 -9.10 -1.34 14.85
C GLY A 95 -9.28 -2.85 14.64
N GLY A 96 -8.36 -3.50 13.94
CA GLY A 96 -8.40 -4.92 13.64
C GLY A 96 -7.58 -5.78 14.59
N ALA A 97 -8.08 -6.98 14.88
CA ALA A 97 -7.36 -8.00 15.64
C ALA A 97 -6.27 -8.67 14.80
N GLY A 98 -6.53 -8.87 13.51
CA GLY A 98 -5.61 -9.57 12.64
C GLY A 98 -6.07 -9.63 11.18
N VAL A 99 -5.28 -10.35 10.38
CA VAL A 99 -5.48 -10.50 8.95
C VAL A 99 -5.55 -11.97 8.54
N ILE A 100 -6.30 -12.24 7.49
CA ILE A 100 -6.30 -13.52 6.78
C ILE A 100 -5.66 -13.28 5.42
N ARG A 101 -4.60 -14.02 5.15
CA ARG A 101 -3.89 -14.04 3.86
C ARG A 101 -4.09 -15.38 3.18
N GLY A 102 -4.21 -15.36 1.88
CA GLY A 102 -4.33 -16.57 1.07
C GLY A 102 -3.27 -16.66 -0.01
N THR A 103 -2.90 -17.88 -0.35
CA THR A 103 -2.15 -18.19 -1.57
C THR A 103 -2.94 -19.15 -2.43
N ILE A 104 -2.82 -18.96 -3.74
CA ILE A 104 -3.43 -19.81 -4.77
C ILE A 104 -2.33 -20.52 -5.55
N GLU A 105 -2.55 -21.80 -5.80
CA GLU A 105 -1.65 -22.67 -6.54
C GLU A 105 -2.44 -23.48 -7.56
N ALA A 106 -2.08 -23.38 -8.82
CA ALA A 106 -2.64 -24.25 -9.85
C ALA A 106 -2.01 -25.64 -9.72
N GLU A 107 -2.85 -26.65 -9.61
CA GLU A 107 -2.43 -28.06 -9.53
C GLU A 107 -2.71 -28.80 -10.84
N ALA A 108 -2.21 -30.02 -10.94
CA ALA A 108 -2.53 -30.92 -12.04
C ALA A 108 -4.05 -31.15 -12.14
N ASN A 109 -4.51 -31.58 -13.32
CA ASN A 109 -5.93 -31.90 -13.58
C ASN A 109 -6.91 -30.74 -13.41
N GLN A 110 -6.48 -29.51 -13.72
CA GLN A 110 -7.34 -28.31 -13.62
C GLN A 110 -7.91 -28.10 -12.19
N GLN A 111 -7.10 -28.38 -11.20
CA GLN A 111 -7.43 -28.07 -9.82
C GLN A 111 -6.70 -26.78 -9.37
N LEU A 112 -7.35 -26.02 -8.51
CA LEU A 112 -6.82 -24.86 -7.85
C LEU A 112 -6.82 -25.12 -6.34
N ARG A 113 -5.66 -25.03 -5.72
CA ARG A 113 -5.53 -25.10 -4.26
C ARG A 113 -5.45 -23.69 -3.69
N ILE A 114 -6.26 -23.44 -2.69
CA ILE A 114 -6.18 -22.22 -1.85
C ILE A 114 -5.64 -22.65 -0.50
N ARG A 115 -4.59 -21.96 -0.03
CA ARG A 115 -4.10 -22.08 1.36
C ARG A 115 -4.31 -20.74 2.06
N LEU A 116 -4.95 -20.78 3.20
CA LEU A 116 -5.16 -19.62 4.05
C LEU A 116 -4.26 -19.67 5.28
N ARG A 117 -3.85 -18.50 5.73
CA ARG A 117 -3.15 -18.29 6.97
C ARG A 117 -3.76 -17.13 7.73
N THR A 118 -3.94 -17.29 9.03
CA THR A 118 -4.38 -16.23 9.93
C THR A 118 -3.18 -15.68 10.69
N ASP A 119 -3.05 -14.36 10.72
CA ASP A 119 -2.00 -13.65 11.45
C ASP A 119 -2.65 -12.68 12.45
N GLY A 120 -2.11 -12.62 13.68
CA GLY A 120 -2.61 -11.72 14.73
C GLY A 120 -3.62 -12.33 15.70
N PHE A 121 -4.06 -13.57 15.49
CA PHE A 121 -5.07 -14.25 16.31
C PHE A 121 -4.50 -15.23 17.35
N GLY A 122 -3.31 -14.96 17.87
CA GLY A 122 -2.62 -15.88 18.78
C GLY A 122 -1.88 -16.97 18.00
N ALA A 123 -2.31 -18.24 18.08
CA ALA A 123 -1.71 -19.29 17.26
C ALA A 123 -2.07 -19.11 15.78
N ALA A 124 -1.07 -19.14 14.91
CA ALA A 124 -1.30 -19.11 13.48
C ALA A 124 -2.08 -20.36 13.05
N TRP A 125 -3.19 -20.16 12.37
CA TRP A 125 -3.97 -21.23 11.76
C TRP A 125 -3.70 -21.29 10.27
N THR A 126 -3.66 -22.47 9.73
CA THR A 126 -3.60 -22.71 8.28
C THR A 126 -4.75 -23.61 7.87
N GLY A 127 -5.41 -23.25 6.79
CA GLY A 127 -6.46 -24.06 6.17
C GLY A 127 -6.26 -24.12 4.68
N ASP A 128 -6.69 -25.22 4.05
CA ASP A 128 -6.65 -25.36 2.61
C ASP A 128 -7.96 -25.90 2.06
N ALA A 129 -8.20 -25.62 0.79
CA ALA A 129 -9.30 -26.16 0.01
C ALA A 129 -8.87 -26.29 -1.46
N GLN A 130 -9.47 -27.24 -2.15
CA GLN A 130 -9.29 -27.45 -3.60
C GLN A 130 -10.59 -27.12 -4.34
N PHE A 131 -10.43 -26.52 -5.51
CA PHE A 131 -11.52 -26.12 -6.39
C PHE A 131 -11.19 -26.51 -7.83
N SER A 132 -12.21 -26.79 -8.63
CA SER A 132 -12.02 -26.99 -10.07
C SER A 132 -11.69 -25.65 -10.75
N LEU A 133 -10.60 -25.60 -11.50
CA LEU A 133 -10.22 -24.42 -12.27
C LEU A 133 -11.01 -24.40 -13.57
N THR A 134 -12.13 -23.70 -13.58
CA THR A 134 -12.93 -23.48 -14.79
C THR A 134 -12.25 -22.51 -15.76
N GLY A 135 -12.65 -22.53 -17.03
CA GLY A 135 -12.09 -21.59 -18.03
C GLY A 135 -12.22 -20.12 -17.62
N GLN A 136 -13.30 -19.73 -16.96
CA GLN A 136 -13.49 -18.37 -16.44
C GLN A 136 -12.46 -18.02 -15.36
N LEU A 137 -12.22 -18.91 -14.39
CA LEU A 137 -11.22 -18.69 -13.35
C LEU A 137 -9.80 -18.65 -13.93
N GLN A 138 -9.53 -19.46 -14.97
CA GLN A 138 -8.26 -19.44 -15.67
C GLN A 138 -8.01 -18.10 -16.39
N GLU A 139 -9.02 -17.51 -17.01
CA GLU A 139 -8.89 -16.16 -17.60
C GLU A 139 -8.64 -15.07 -16.54
N LEU A 140 -9.30 -15.16 -15.38
CA LEU A 140 -9.05 -14.23 -14.27
C LEU A 140 -7.63 -14.33 -13.71
N SER A 141 -7.00 -15.52 -13.75
CA SER A 141 -5.62 -15.70 -13.27
C SER A 141 -4.57 -14.97 -14.12
N LYS A 142 -4.89 -14.70 -15.39
CA LYS A 142 -4.01 -13.97 -16.33
C LYS A 142 -4.16 -12.44 -16.22
N GLN A 143 -5.21 -11.98 -15.56
CA GLN A 143 -5.47 -10.55 -15.39
C GLN A 143 -4.73 -10.03 -14.16
N PRO A 144 -4.10 -8.84 -14.23
CA PRO A 144 -3.47 -8.23 -13.08
C PRO A 144 -4.51 -7.93 -11.99
N ALA A 145 -4.05 -7.89 -10.76
CA ALA A 145 -4.85 -7.36 -9.65
C ALA A 145 -5.23 -5.90 -9.92
N ILE A 146 -6.24 -5.43 -9.19
CA ILE A 146 -6.61 -4.02 -9.24
C ILE A 146 -5.43 -3.22 -8.67
N SER A 147 -4.88 -2.33 -9.49
CA SER A 147 -3.86 -1.39 -9.01
C SER A 147 -4.55 -0.28 -8.22
N PHE A 148 -4.17 -0.10 -6.97
CA PHE A 148 -4.57 1.03 -6.14
C PHE A 148 -3.59 2.20 -6.25
N ALA A 149 -2.57 2.08 -7.11
CA ALA A 149 -1.64 3.18 -7.35
C ALA A 149 -2.47 4.42 -7.73
N ARG A 150 -2.42 5.42 -6.87
CA ARG A 150 -2.96 6.72 -7.22
C ARG A 150 -2.20 7.16 -8.46
N ALA A 151 -2.91 7.41 -9.57
CA ALA A 151 -2.27 7.91 -10.77
C ALA A 151 -1.49 9.18 -10.39
N ALA A 152 -0.22 9.24 -10.78
CA ALA A 152 0.55 10.46 -10.63
C ALA A 152 -0.29 11.61 -11.17
N GLU A 153 -0.55 12.63 -10.35
CA GLU A 153 -1.28 13.79 -10.82
C GLU A 153 -0.53 14.35 -12.02
N ALA A 154 -1.24 14.56 -13.14
CA ALA A 154 -0.62 15.13 -14.31
C ALA A 154 -0.01 16.47 -13.91
N ILE A 155 1.31 16.59 -14.06
CA ILE A 155 2.01 17.82 -13.72
C ILE A 155 1.59 18.86 -14.74
N ALA A 156 0.77 19.82 -14.34
CA ALA A 156 0.38 20.93 -15.21
C ALA A 156 1.63 21.75 -15.57
N VAL A 157 1.75 22.11 -16.85
CA VAL A 157 2.76 23.07 -17.28
C VAL A 157 2.34 24.45 -16.80
N GLU A 158 3.07 24.99 -15.84
CA GLU A 158 2.81 26.31 -15.29
C GLU A 158 3.64 27.36 -16.02
N PRO A 159 3.02 28.43 -16.56
CA PRO A 159 3.75 29.51 -17.24
C PRO A 159 4.81 30.14 -16.32
N GLY A 160 6.04 30.29 -16.83
CA GLY A 160 7.13 30.90 -16.08
C GLY A 160 7.88 29.98 -15.14
N ILE A 161 7.55 28.69 -15.09
CA ILE A 161 8.30 27.65 -14.36
C ILE A 161 9.17 26.90 -15.35
N LEU A 162 10.48 26.97 -15.20
CA LEU A 162 11.43 26.32 -16.08
C LEU A 162 11.79 24.92 -15.60
N GLN A 163 12.29 24.08 -16.52
CA GLN A 163 12.86 22.78 -16.20
C GLN A 163 14.40 22.87 -16.27
N PRO A 164 15.12 22.59 -15.18
CA PRO A 164 16.58 22.60 -15.19
C PRO A 164 17.15 21.67 -16.25
N GLY A 165 18.17 22.17 -16.97
CA GLY A 165 18.81 21.42 -18.05
C GLY A 165 18.06 21.40 -19.37
N VAL A 166 16.76 21.70 -19.40
CA VAL A 166 15.95 21.78 -20.65
C VAL A 166 15.84 23.22 -21.12
N ASP A 167 15.47 24.14 -20.22
CA ASP A 167 15.23 25.56 -20.55
C ASP A 167 16.42 26.46 -20.25
N GLY A 168 17.64 25.90 -20.18
CA GLY A 168 18.87 26.64 -19.88
C GLY A 168 18.97 27.12 -18.44
N ALA A 169 18.07 26.68 -17.57
CA ALA A 169 18.12 26.95 -16.14
C ALA A 169 19.09 25.99 -15.43
N SER A 170 19.84 26.49 -14.44
CA SER A 170 20.64 25.64 -13.56
C SER A 170 19.76 24.87 -12.56
N LEU A 171 20.32 23.83 -11.93
CA LEU A 171 19.69 23.22 -10.77
C LEU A 171 19.73 24.16 -9.56
N PRO A 172 18.69 24.22 -8.73
CA PRO A 172 18.77 24.86 -7.44
C PRO A 172 19.65 24.03 -6.49
N THR A 173 20.34 24.68 -5.57
CA THR A 173 21.23 24.01 -4.62
C THR A 173 20.62 24.05 -3.22
N CYS A 174 20.54 22.92 -2.55
CA CYS A 174 20.04 22.87 -1.18
C CYS A 174 20.93 23.69 -0.24
N VAL A 175 20.31 24.55 0.57
CA VAL A 175 20.93 25.30 1.67
C VAL A 175 20.51 24.72 3.02
N PHE A 176 19.25 24.36 3.15
CA PHE A 176 18.71 23.74 4.34
C PHE A 176 17.61 22.74 3.91
N CYS A 177 17.89 21.46 3.99
CA CYS A 177 17.02 20.38 3.54
C CYS A 177 16.97 19.29 4.64
N PRO A 178 16.28 19.52 5.74
CA PRO A 178 16.18 18.53 6.80
C PRO A 178 15.47 17.27 6.29
N SER A 179 15.97 16.12 6.75
CA SER A 179 15.32 14.84 6.48
C SER A 179 13.95 14.77 7.16
N PRO A 180 12.97 14.07 6.58
CA PRO A 180 11.69 13.85 7.24
C PRO A 180 11.81 12.92 8.44
N ASP A 181 10.90 13.10 9.40
CA ASP A 181 10.73 12.18 10.50
C ASP A 181 10.13 10.85 10.03
N TYR A 182 10.55 9.77 10.68
CA TYR A 182 9.94 8.47 10.52
C TYR A 182 8.76 8.31 11.46
N THR A 183 7.63 7.77 10.99
CA THR A 183 6.47 7.53 11.86
C THR A 183 6.63 6.26 12.70
N ASP A 184 5.97 6.21 13.87
CA ASP A 184 5.99 5.02 14.73
C ASP A 184 5.33 3.81 14.05
N LEU A 185 4.28 4.05 13.26
CA LEU A 185 3.64 3.00 12.46
C LEU A 185 4.59 2.40 11.42
N ALA A 186 5.31 3.26 10.69
CA ALA A 186 6.28 2.78 9.70
C ALA A 186 7.47 2.06 10.36
N ARG A 187 7.92 2.51 11.55
CA ARG A 187 8.93 1.81 12.34
C ARG A 187 8.45 0.43 12.75
N THR A 188 7.23 0.33 13.28
CA THR A 188 6.61 -0.94 13.68
C THR A 188 6.45 -1.87 12.50
N ALA A 189 6.01 -1.36 11.35
CA ALA A 189 5.89 -2.10 10.10
C ALA A 189 7.23 -2.46 9.47
N LYS A 190 8.34 -1.92 9.96
CA LYS A 190 9.70 -2.04 9.38
C LYS A 190 9.70 -1.66 7.89
N TYR A 191 8.85 -0.71 7.52
CA TYR A 191 8.69 -0.29 6.14
C TYR A 191 9.95 0.44 5.65
N ARG A 192 10.35 0.19 4.40
CA ARG A 192 11.37 0.92 3.66
C ARG A 192 10.82 1.27 2.30
N GLY A 193 11.09 2.47 1.83
CA GLY A 193 10.60 2.90 0.53
C GLY A 193 10.96 4.33 0.21
N THR A 194 10.53 4.78 -0.95
CA THR A 194 10.82 6.11 -1.47
C THR A 194 9.53 6.85 -1.75
N VAL A 195 9.45 8.10 -1.34
CA VAL A 195 8.42 9.06 -1.76
C VAL A 195 9.01 9.93 -2.87
N GLU A 196 8.38 9.92 -4.04
CA GLU A 196 8.78 10.73 -5.17
C GLU A 196 7.89 11.98 -5.26
N LEU A 197 8.49 13.13 -5.25
CA LEU A 197 7.82 14.43 -5.26
C LEU A 197 8.27 15.27 -6.45
N SER A 198 7.40 16.17 -6.90
CA SER A 198 7.76 17.25 -7.82
C SER A 198 7.58 18.58 -7.08
N LEU A 199 8.65 19.34 -6.94
CA LEU A 199 8.68 20.61 -6.23
C LEU A 199 8.80 21.78 -7.20
N ILE A 200 8.14 22.90 -6.91
CA ILE A 200 8.48 24.20 -7.50
C ILE A 200 9.36 24.94 -6.50
N VAL A 201 10.60 25.19 -6.89
CA VAL A 201 11.54 26.06 -6.16
C VAL A 201 11.46 27.44 -6.79
N THR A 202 11.05 28.43 -5.98
CA THR A 202 10.88 29.81 -6.45
C THR A 202 12.22 30.52 -6.66
N LYS A 203 12.16 31.67 -7.35
CA LYS A 203 13.32 32.58 -7.51
C LYS A 203 13.94 33.04 -6.19
N ASP A 204 13.21 32.92 -5.09
CA ASP A 204 13.68 33.27 -3.74
C ASP A 204 14.23 32.05 -2.99
N GLY A 205 14.24 30.88 -3.62
CA GLY A 205 14.76 29.63 -3.05
C GLY A 205 13.81 28.91 -2.10
N ALA A 206 12.54 29.31 -2.02
CA ALA A 206 11.54 28.63 -1.22
C ALA A 206 10.81 27.55 -2.04
N VAL A 207 10.28 26.53 -1.36
CA VAL A 207 9.37 25.56 -1.97
C VAL A 207 7.95 26.15 -1.95
N ASN A 208 7.33 26.27 -3.12
CA ASN A 208 5.98 26.84 -3.28
C ASN A 208 4.90 25.80 -3.57
N SER A 209 5.24 24.74 -4.33
CA SER A 209 4.30 23.69 -4.71
C SER A 209 4.96 22.33 -4.51
N VAL A 210 4.17 21.38 -4.05
CA VAL A 210 4.58 19.98 -3.86
C VAL A 210 3.52 19.09 -4.49
N VAL A 211 3.90 18.32 -5.49
CA VAL A 211 3.04 17.31 -6.12
C VAL A 211 3.61 15.94 -5.82
N VAL A 212 2.78 15.03 -5.35
CA VAL A 212 3.19 13.65 -5.05
C VAL A 212 3.11 12.83 -6.33
N LEU A 213 4.25 12.33 -6.80
CA LEU A 213 4.35 11.42 -7.96
C LEU A 213 4.17 9.98 -7.52
N LYS A 214 4.82 9.61 -6.39
CA LYS A 214 4.69 8.30 -5.76
C LYS A 214 4.74 8.48 -4.25
N GLY A 215 3.74 7.95 -3.57
CA GLY A 215 3.66 8.00 -2.11
C GLY A 215 4.22 6.76 -1.45
N ALA A 216 4.30 6.81 -0.12
CA ALA A 216 4.62 5.70 0.76
C ALA A 216 3.59 5.62 1.90
N PRO A 217 3.32 4.41 2.42
CA PRO A 217 2.31 4.17 3.44
C PRO A 217 2.71 4.72 4.82
N PHE A 218 1.81 4.47 5.81
CA PHE A 218 2.06 4.78 7.22
C PHE A 218 2.36 6.26 7.48
N ALA A 219 1.68 7.15 6.76
CA ALA A 219 1.84 8.60 6.81
C ALA A 219 3.25 9.12 6.43
N LEU A 220 4.10 8.30 5.81
CA LEU A 220 5.42 8.72 5.36
C LEU A 220 5.34 9.75 4.23
N THR A 221 4.35 9.65 3.33
CA THR A 221 4.09 10.68 2.31
C THR A 221 3.89 12.06 2.95
N GLN A 222 3.07 12.14 4.00
CA GLN A 222 2.84 13.42 4.69
C GLN A 222 4.12 13.93 5.35
N LYS A 223 4.91 13.05 5.97
CA LYS A 223 6.21 13.42 6.56
C LYS A 223 7.20 13.95 5.53
N ALA A 224 7.21 13.36 4.33
CA ALA A 224 8.00 13.86 3.22
C ALA A 224 7.57 15.27 2.80
N ILE A 225 6.24 15.51 2.63
CA ILE A 225 5.68 16.82 2.29
C ILE A 225 6.04 17.86 3.37
N ASP A 226 5.83 17.55 4.65
CA ASP A 226 6.13 18.43 5.78
C ASP A 226 7.60 18.82 5.86
N ALA A 227 8.50 17.91 5.45
CA ALA A 227 9.94 18.17 5.41
C ALA A 227 10.30 19.10 4.25
N VAL A 228 9.87 18.77 3.02
CA VAL A 228 10.25 19.55 1.82
C VAL A 228 9.67 20.97 1.84
N GLN A 229 8.54 21.20 2.48
CA GLN A 229 7.99 22.54 2.66
C GLN A 229 8.89 23.46 3.51
N LYS A 230 9.76 22.90 4.34
CA LYS A 230 10.73 23.63 5.17
C LYS A 230 12.07 23.85 4.43
N TRP A 231 12.25 23.20 3.28
CA TRP A 231 13.50 23.26 2.55
C TRP A 231 13.79 24.67 2.02
N LYS A 232 15.04 25.03 2.00
CA LYS A 232 15.55 26.29 1.45
C LYS A 232 16.65 26.00 0.46
N PHE A 233 16.58 26.65 -0.68
CA PHE A 233 17.51 26.50 -1.78
C PHE A 233 18.19 27.83 -2.13
N LYS A 234 19.41 27.74 -2.63
CA LYS A 234 19.95 28.76 -3.51
C LYS A 234 19.21 28.60 -4.84
N PRO A 235 18.51 29.67 -5.33
CA PRO A 235 17.63 29.52 -6.49
C PRO A 235 18.40 29.15 -7.77
N ALA A 236 17.68 28.52 -8.69
CA ALA A 236 18.16 28.30 -10.04
C ALA A 236 18.40 29.64 -10.76
N LYS A 237 19.31 29.63 -11.73
CA LYS A 237 19.60 30.78 -12.57
C LYS A 237 19.47 30.41 -14.05
N ALA A 238 18.85 31.31 -14.82
CA ALA A 238 18.85 31.30 -16.27
C ALA A 238 19.32 32.68 -16.76
N HIS A 239 20.30 32.72 -17.65
CA HIS A 239 20.88 33.98 -18.16
C HIS A 239 21.33 34.94 -17.04
N GLY A 240 21.84 34.39 -15.93
CA GLY A 240 22.33 35.17 -14.78
C GLY A 240 21.23 35.64 -13.81
N GLN A 241 19.96 35.50 -14.15
CA GLN A 241 18.84 35.90 -13.28
C GLN A 241 18.26 34.70 -12.52
N SER A 242 17.79 34.93 -11.28
CA SER A 242 17.10 33.90 -10.51
C SER A 242 15.75 33.61 -11.12
N VAL A 243 15.44 32.32 -11.29
CA VAL A 243 14.21 31.81 -11.88
C VAL A 243 13.57 30.74 -11.04
N SER A 244 12.26 30.59 -11.20
CA SER A 244 11.53 29.49 -10.59
C SER A 244 11.65 28.24 -11.45
N VAL A 245 11.90 27.09 -10.82
CA VAL A 245 12.09 25.81 -11.53
C VAL A 245 11.29 24.70 -10.88
N ARG A 246 10.89 23.73 -11.70
CA ARG A 246 10.32 22.46 -11.24
C ARG A 246 11.41 21.39 -11.16
N VAL A 247 11.53 20.75 -10.02
CA VAL A 247 12.52 19.70 -9.79
C VAL A 247 11.88 18.43 -9.22
N PRO A 248 12.25 17.25 -9.70
CA PRO A 248 11.91 15.99 -9.04
C PRO A 248 12.78 15.80 -7.80
N VAL A 249 12.23 15.20 -6.76
CA VAL A 249 12.94 14.89 -5.51
C VAL A 249 12.49 13.52 -5.00
N ASP A 250 13.46 12.68 -4.68
CA ASP A 250 13.28 11.38 -4.07
C ASP A 250 13.64 11.45 -2.59
N ILE A 251 12.70 11.07 -1.74
CA ILE A 251 12.86 10.99 -0.29
C ILE A 251 12.89 9.52 0.11
N GLU A 252 14.05 9.04 0.49
CA GLU A 252 14.24 7.67 0.95
C GLU A 252 13.96 7.53 2.44
N PHE A 253 13.14 6.56 2.79
CA PHE A 253 12.90 6.11 4.15
C PHE A 253 13.60 4.77 4.39
N GLN A 254 14.64 4.77 5.21
CA GLN A 254 15.41 3.58 5.58
C GLN A 254 15.51 3.47 7.11
N LEU A 255 15.47 2.24 7.62
CA LEU A 255 15.74 1.94 9.02
C LEU A 255 17.19 1.50 9.15
N TYR A 256 17.91 2.13 10.04
CA TYR A 256 19.27 1.79 10.44
C TYR A 256 19.26 0.89 11.67
#